data_7017a291e84bd8c19d927571e74e76ea
#
_entry.id   7017a291e84bd8c19d927571e74e76ea
#
_cell.length_a   1.000
_cell.length_b   1.000
_cell.length_c   1.000
_cell.angle_alpha   90.00
_cell.angle_beta   90.00
_cell.angle_gamma   90.00
#
_symmetry.space_group_name_H-M   'P 1'
#
loop_
_entity.id
_entity.type
_entity.pdbx_description
1 polymer ?
#
loop_
_entity_poly.entity_id
_entity_poly.type
_entity_poly.pdbx_seq_one_letter_code
_entity_poly.pdbx_strand_id
1 'polypeptide(L)'
;MTEKDRSVVRELAKRYMELVCTEKQEKMVRRFRDTNDLKPGRPPVILDEIPWYQMNAGGELTCICEDKGARNTELYFRKAIYYMEHFKADNLYEPVFRVKRAVETTGIGLEPVTADMKRTDAINNIVSREFEDILEDESALEKLHDPILTLRPDKDAERMAFYTDLLGDTIPVKLYGYAYFYFAPWDKITRLRGVEPILMDMYDRPEYLHEIIKKYVSAAHAELDFVEKNLDVCPTPSLHCTPGEVSGLDDEGLTATWCRSMAQTFGVISPAMFEEFEVDYLLSVAKRFKYTYYGCCEPLDDKIGVLKKIPNLRKIGCSPWANVEKCAEQIGGDYVLSRKPNPAHVAISTDPDVIRREVEETVKACIKYGCPYDYVLKDISTVSGRPENLIVWAQTVSDVLDKYYDRI
;
A
#
# COMPACT_ATOMS: atom_id res chain seq x y z
N MET A 1 -2.85 -30.49 -10.00
CA MET A 1 -3.12 -29.50 -11.07
C MET A 1 -3.45 -30.26 -12.35
N THR A 2 -4.57 -29.94 -12.99
CA THR A 2 -5.07 -30.60 -14.20
C THR A 2 -4.61 -29.87 -15.46
N GLU A 3 -4.77 -30.52 -16.66
CA GLU A 3 -4.50 -29.85 -17.92
C GLU A 3 -5.50 -28.71 -18.20
N LYS A 4 -6.73 -28.86 -17.70
CA LYS A 4 -7.73 -27.80 -17.74
C LYS A 4 -7.29 -26.56 -16.96
N ASP A 5 -6.72 -26.75 -15.74
CA ASP A 5 -6.21 -25.63 -14.93
C ASP A 5 -5.11 -24.86 -15.68
N ARG A 6 -4.16 -25.59 -16.32
CA ARG A 6 -3.09 -24.97 -17.13
C ARG A 6 -3.66 -24.19 -18.29
N SER A 7 -4.59 -24.77 -19.03
CA SER A 7 -5.19 -24.12 -20.20
C SER A 7 -5.87 -22.82 -19.83
N VAL A 8 -6.69 -22.82 -18.77
CA VAL A 8 -7.42 -21.64 -18.29
C VAL A 8 -6.45 -20.52 -17.87
N VAL A 9 -5.44 -20.86 -17.06
CA VAL A 9 -4.51 -19.85 -16.55
C VAL A 9 -3.63 -19.29 -17.67
N ARG A 10 -3.17 -20.12 -18.61
CA ARG A 10 -2.36 -19.68 -19.77
C ARG A 10 -3.14 -18.77 -20.71
N GLU A 11 -4.42 -19.04 -20.94
CA GLU A 11 -5.27 -18.15 -21.74
C GLU A 11 -5.43 -16.78 -21.10
N LEU A 12 -5.70 -16.72 -19.80
CA LEU A 12 -5.75 -15.46 -19.05
C LEU A 12 -4.39 -14.75 -19.04
N ALA A 13 -3.30 -15.48 -18.88
CA ALA A 13 -1.95 -14.89 -18.92
C ALA A 13 -1.64 -14.27 -20.28
N LYS A 14 -2.06 -14.90 -21.41
CA LYS A 14 -1.93 -14.31 -22.76
C LYS A 14 -2.74 -13.01 -22.87
N ARG A 15 -3.98 -13.01 -22.42
CA ARG A 15 -4.82 -11.81 -22.43
C ARG A 15 -4.23 -10.69 -21.56
N TYR A 16 -3.73 -11.03 -20.39
CA TYR A 16 -3.02 -10.10 -19.53
C TYR A 16 -1.80 -9.46 -20.23
N MET A 17 -0.97 -10.29 -20.91
CA MET A 17 0.21 -9.80 -21.64
C MET A 17 -0.16 -8.87 -22.79
N GLU A 18 -1.26 -9.11 -23.52
CA GLU A 18 -1.78 -8.21 -24.55
C GLU A 18 -2.13 -6.83 -23.99
N LEU A 19 -2.67 -6.75 -22.76
CA LEU A 19 -3.06 -5.51 -22.12
C LEU A 19 -1.86 -4.75 -21.51
N VAL A 20 -0.89 -5.49 -21.00
CA VAL A 20 0.29 -4.90 -20.34
C VAL A 20 1.37 -4.46 -21.32
N CYS A 21 1.58 -5.18 -22.42
CA CYS A 21 2.59 -4.84 -23.43
C CYS A 21 2.07 -3.78 -24.41
N THR A 22 1.74 -2.58 -23.91
CA THR A 22 1.15 -1.51 -24.71
C THR A 22 1.81 -0.15 -24.41
N GLU A 23 1.80 0.76 -25.39
CA GLU A 23 2.22 2.16 -25.18
C GLU A 23 1.44 2.86 -24.05
N LYS A 24 0.17 2.46 -23.85
CA LYS A 24 -0.66 3.00 -22.76
C LYS A 24 -0.03 2.66 -21.42
N GLN A 25 0.43 1.42 -21.25
CA GLN A 25 1.09 0.97 -20.01
C GLN A 25 2.42 1.72 -19.78
N GLU A 26 3.22 1.91 -20.83
CA GLU A 26 4.47 2.68 -20.73
C GLU A 26 4.21 4.14 -20.32
N LYS A 27 3.15 4.77 -20.87
CA LYS A 27 2.74 6.12 -20.48
C LYS A 27 2.31 6.19 -18.99
N MET A 28 1.61 5.18 -18.49
CA MET A 28 1.25 5.08 -17.07
C MET A 28 2.49 4.98 -16.19
N VAL A 29 3.42 4.09 -16.48
CA VAL A 29 4.68 3.95 -15.73
C VAL A 29 5.46 5.26 -15.73
N ARG A 30 5.54 5.95 -16.89
CA ARG A 30 6.19 7.27 -16.99
C ARG A 30 5.52 8.30 -16.09
N ARG A 31 4.17 8.36 -16.07
CA ARG A 31 3.41 9.26 -15.21
C ARG A 31 3.73 9.08 -13.73
N PHE A 32 3.78 7.83 -13.24
CA PHE A 32 4.20 7.55 -11.87
C PHE A 32 5.64 8.00 -11.58
N ARG A 33 6.56 7.71 -12.51
CA ARG A 33 7.95 8.14 -12.41
C ARG A 33 8.07 9.65 -12.32
N ASP A 34 7.44 10.36 -13.26
CA ASP A 34 7.50 11.82 -13.31
C ASP A 34 6.91 12.46 -12.05
N THR A 35 5.78 11.94 -11.54
CA THR A 35 5.20 12.38 -10.27
C THR A 35 6.16 12.14 -9.10
N ASN A 36 6.75 10.95 -8.99
CA ASN A 36 7.70 10.62 -7.91
C ASN A 36 9.02 11.40 -8.04
N ASP A 37 9.40 11.81 -9.25
CA ASP A 37 10.55 12.68 -9.54
C ASP A 37 10.23 14.17 -9.40
N LEU A 38 9.07 14.51 -8.83
CA LEU A 38 8.58 15.87 -8.58
C LEU A 38 8.39 16.71 -9.86
N LYS A 39 8.14 16.06 -11.00
CA LYS A 39 7.86 16.77 -12.25
C LYS A 39 6.39 17.13 -12.34
N PRO A 40 6.08 18.33 -12.82
CA PRO A 40 4.70 18.72 -13.04
C PRO A 40 4.07 17.87 -14.15
N GLY A 41 2.80 17.55 -14.01
CA GLY A 41 2.07 16.77 -15.00
C GLY A 41 0.73 16.27 -14.48
N ARG A 42 0.01 15.54 -15.33
CA ARG A 42 -1.22 14.88 -14.95
C ARG A 42 -0.93 13.83 -13.87
N PRO A 43 -1.59 13.90 -12.71
CA PRO A 43 -1.36 12.95 -11.64
C PRO A 43 -1.83 11.54 -12.01
N PRO A 44 -1.19 10.48 -11.51
CA PRO A 44 -1.73 9.13 -11.60
C PRO A 44 -2.96 8.97 -10.71
N VAL A 45 -3.92 8.16 -11.20
CA VAL A 45 -5.16 7.80 -10.51
C VAL A 45 -5.17 6.31 -10.23
N ILE A 46 -5.34 5.93 -8.98
CA ILE A 46 -5.29 4.54 -8.55
C ILE A 46 -6.58 4.19 -7.80
N LEU A 47 -7.12 2.99 -8.07
CA LEU A 47 -8.08 2.33 -7.19
C LEU A 47 -7.36 1.20 -6.46
N ASP A 48 -7.33 1.28 -5.15
CA ASP A 48 -6.74 0.27 -4.27
C ASP A 48 -7.80 -0.29 -3.32
N GLU A 49 -7.52 -1.46 -2.72
CA GLU A 49 -8.42 -2.10 -1.75
C GLU A 49 -9.85 -2.29 -2.28
N ILE A 50 -9.97 -2.65 -3.57
CA ILE A 50 -11.26 -2.88 -4.23
C ILE A 50 -12.00 -4.03 -3.53
N PRO A 51 -13.32 -3.88 -3.21
CA PRO A 51 -14.13 -4.95 -2.62
C PRO A 51 -14.50 -6.00 -3.67
N TRP A 52 -13.52 -6.79 -4.11
CA TRP A 52 -13.61 -7.74 -5.20
C TRP A 52 -14.76 -8.74 -5.07
N TYR A 53 -15.20 -9.03 -3.85
CA TYR A 53 -16.34 -9.90 -3.58
C TYR A 53 -17.68 -9.32 -4.07
N GLN A 54 -17.75 -8.01 -4.31
CA GLN A 54 -18.92 -7.31 -4.88
C GLN A 54 -18.78 -6.99 -6.37
N MET A 55 -17.60 -7.24 -6.98
CA MET A 55 -17.32 -6.83 -8.36
C MET A 55 -17.72 -7.86 -9.42
N ASN A 56 -18.21 -9.03 -9.04
CA ASN A 56 -18.45 -10.16 -9.96
C ASN A 56 -19.89 -10.19 -10.52
N ALA A 57 -20.48 -9.06 -10.86
CA ALA A 57 -21.84 -9.03 -11.39
C ALA A 57 -21.97 -9.72 -12.76
N GLY A 58 -20.96 -9.60 -13.61
CA GLY A 58 -20.90 -10.22 -14.94
C GLY A 58 -20.32 -11.64 -14.98
N GLY A 59 -19.90 -12.20 -13.85
CA GLY A 59 -19.27 -13.53 -13.81
C GLY A 59 -17.79 -13.57 -14.22
N GLU A 60 -17.19 -12.45 -14.57
CA GLU A 60 -15.81 -12.36 -15.09
C GLU A 60 -14.75 -12.77 -14.06
N LEU A 61 -15.05 -12.62 -12.77
CA LEU A 61 -14.17 -13.00 -11.64
C LEU A 61 -14.44 -14.43 -11.15
N THR A 62 -15.34 -15.18 -11.79
CA THR A 62 -15.65 -16.55 -11.40
C THR A 62 -14.53 -17.48 -11.80
N CYS A 63 -13.86 -18.08 -10.82
CA CYS A 63 -12.78 -19.02 -11.03
C CYS A 63 -13.32 -20.43 -11.28
N ILE A 64 -12.68 -21.16 -12.22
CA ILE A 64 -13.05 -22.52 -12.63
C ILE A 64 -11.93 -23.54 -12.44
N CYS A 65 -10.73 -23.13 -12.06
CA CYS A 65 -9.64 -24.02 -11.71
C CYS A 65 -9.96 -24.81 -10.42
N GLU A 66 -9.56 -26.06 -10.38
CA GLU A 66 -9.76 -26.95 -9.23
C GLU A 66 -8.59 -26.93 -8.25
N ASP A 67 -7.36 -26.90 -8.76
CA ASP A 67 -6.16 -26.74 -7.95
C ASP A 67 -6.14 -25.37 -7.26
N LYS A 68 -5.82 -25.34 -5.96
CA LYS A 68 -5.84 -24.10 -5.15
C LYS A 68 -4.84 -23.06 -5.64
N GLY A 69 -3.63 -23.46 -6.02
CA GLY A 69 -2.59 -22.57 -6.53
C GLY A 69 -2.97 -22.01 -7.90
N ALA A 70 -3.46 -22.88 -8.80
CA ALA A 70 -3.96 -22.45 -10.11
C ALA A 70 -5.17 -21.51 -9.98
N ARG A 71 -6.11 -21.77 -9.07
CA ARG A 71 -7.26 -20.90 -8.81
C ARG A 71 -6.85 -19.52 -8.27
N ASN A 72 -5.85 -19.46 -7.41
CA ASN A 72 -5.34 -18.17 -6.92
C ASN A 72 -4.68 -17.37 -8.06
N THR A 73 -3.96 -18.04 -8.95
CA THR A 73 -3.33 -17.43 -10.12
C THR A 73 -4.39 -16.99 -11.16
N GLU A 74 -5.41 -17.82 -11.38
CA GLU A 74 -6.59 -17.45 -12.18
C GLU A 74 -7.23 -16.18 -11.65
N LEU A 75 -7.51 -16.11 -10.35
CA LEU A 75 -8.11 -14.92 -9.72
C LEU A 75 -7.24 -13.67 -9.86
N TYR A 76 -5.92 -13.82 -9.73
CA TYR A 76 -4.98 -12.71 -9.96
C TYR A 76 -5.11 -12.13 -11.38
N PHE A 77 -5.06 -12.98 -12.42
CA PHE A 77 -5.19 -12.50 -13.79
C PHE A 77 -6.58 -11.92 -14.08
N ARG A 78 -7.65 -12.57 -13.59
CA ARG A 78 -9.01 -12.05 -13.76
C ARG A 78 -9.17 -10.66 -13.15
N LYS A 79 -8.66 -10.43 -11.94
CA LYS A 79 -8.68 -9.11 -11.29
C LYS A 79 -7.88 -8.08 -12.06
N ALA A 80 -6.68 -8.42 -12.52
CA ALA A 80 -5.83 -7.51 -13.27
C ALA A 80 -6.46 -7.14 -14.63
N ILE A 81 -7.00 -8.11 -15.36
CA ILE A 81 -7.72 -7.88 -16.62
C ILE A 81 -8.94 -7.01 -16.38
N TYR A 82 -9.78 -7.35 -15.39
CA TYR A 82 -10.94 -6.56 -15.01
C TYR A 82 -10.56 -5.11 -14.71
N TYR A 83 -9.51 -4.90 -13.93
CA TYR A 83 -9.02 -3.54 -13.63
C TYR A 83 -8.68 -2.76 -14.89
N MET A 84 -7.89 -3.36 -15.78
CA MET A 84 -7.41 -2.70 -17.00
C MET A 84 -8.53 -2.44 -18.04
N GLU A 85 -9.56 -3.25 -18.06
CA GLU A 85 -10.67 -3.15 -19.03
C GLU A 85 -11.81 -2.25 -18.54
N HIS A 86 -12.09 -2.23 -17.23
CA HIS A 86 -13.26 -1.52 -16.70
C HIS A 86 -12.96 -0.16 -16.05
N PHE A 87 -11.73 0.04 -15.56
CA PHE A 87 -11.42 1.30 -14.88
C PHE A 87 -10.58 2.26 -15.74
N LYS A 88 -11.05 3.50 -15.87
CA LYS A 88 -10.25 4.61 -16.42
C LYS A 88 -9.29 5.13 -15.36
N ALA A 89 -8.38 4.25 -14.92
CA ALA A 89 -7.41 4.49 -13.88
C ALA A 89 -6.03 3.97 -14.30
N ASP A 90 -5.00 4.47 -13.63
CA ASP A 90 -3.63 4.03 -13.88
C ASP A 90 -3.32 2.76 -13.09
N ASN A 91 -2.36 1.99 -13.58
CA ASN A 91 -1.85 0.80 -12.92
C ASN A 91 -0.37 0.60 -13.27
N LEU A 92 0.28 -0.30 -12.53
CA LEU A 92 1.69 -0.64 -12.73
C LEU A 92 1.87 -2.16 -12.93
N TYR A 93 0.98 -2.80 -13.69
CA TYR A 93 1.14 -4.20 -14.04
C TYR A 93 2.36 -4.38 -14.94
N GLU A 94 3.10 -5.49 -14.73
CA GLU A 94 4.34 -5.83 -15.43
C GLU A 94 4.16 -7.05 -16.32
N PRO A 95 4.91 -7.17 -17.46
CA PRO A 95 4.90 -8.36 -18.31
C PRO A 95 5.74 -9.50 -17.70
N VAL A 96 5.59 -9.73 -16.39
CA VAL A 96 6.29 -10.77 -15.64
C VAL A 96 5.43 -11.24 -14.47
N PHE A 97 5.41 -12.52 -14.21
CA PHE A 97 4.81 -13.09 -13.00
C PHE A 97 5.88 -13.23 -11.92
N ARG A 98 5.72 -12.50 -10.83
CA ARG A 98 6.71 -12.46 -9.75
C ARG A 98 6.36 -13.39 -8.62
N VAL A 99 7.32 -14.22 -8.23
CA VAL A 99 7.20 -15.17 -7.12
C VAL A 99 8.10 -14.69 -5.98
N LYS A 100 7.51 -14.41 -4.81
CA LYS A 100 8.28 -13.97 -3.65
C LYS A 100 9.09 -15.13 -3.07
N ARG A 101 10.37 -14.89 -2.77
CA ARG A 101 11.22 -15.84 -2.03
C ARG A 101 10.59 -16.21 -0.69
N ALA A 102 10.76 -17.44 -0.30
CA ALA A 102 10.29 -17.95 0.97
C ALA A 102 11.29 -17.62 2.07
N VAL A 103 10.83 -16.81 3.02
CA VAL A 103 11.56 -16.48 4.25
C VAL A 103 10.67 -16.87 5.42
N GLU A 104 11.17 -17.66 6.34
CA GLU A 104 10.54 -17.93 7.63
C GLU A 104 11.04 -16.93 8.66
N THR A 105 10.18 -16.54 9.59
CA THR A 105 10.50 -15.62 10.67
C THR A 105 9.90 -16.09 11.98
N THR A 106 10.60 -15.87 13.09
CA THR A 106 10.07 -16.08 14.44
C THR A 106 9.12 -14.97 14.88
N GLY A 107 9.02 -13.86 14.09
CA GLY A 107 8.35 -12.66 14.55
C GLY A 107 9.11 -11.96 15.68
N ILE A 108 8.43 -11.01 16.32
CA ILE A 108 9.02 -10.22 17.41
C ILE A 108 8.63 -10.71 18.82
N GLY A 109 8.04 -11.90 18.94
CA GLY A 109 7.78 -12.57 20.20
C GLY A 109 6.35 -12.44 20.74
N LEU A 110 5.62 -11.40 20.39
CA LEU A 110 4.22 -11.23 20.77
C LEU A 110 3.32 -11.16 19.53
N GLU A 111 2.21 -11.88 19.58
CA GLU A 111 1.17 -11.87 18.56
C GLU A 111 -0.15 -11.36 19.16
N PRO A 112 -0.93 -10.56 18.43
CA PRO A 112 -2.22 -10.06 18.91
C PRO A 112 -3.19 -11.20 19.24
N VAL A 113 -3.80 -11.13 20.41
CA VAL A 113 -4.89 -12.02 20.82
C VAL A 113 -6.21 -11.33 20.50
N THR A 114 -7.06 -12.00 19.75
CA THR A 114 -8.37 -11.47 19.35
C THR A 114 -9.50 -12.23 20.02
N ALA A 115 -10.47 -11.49 20.58
CA ALA A 115 -11.74 -12.09 20.95
C ALA A 115 -12.55 -12.43 19.68
N ASP A 116 -13.22 -13.59 19.71
CA ASP A 116 -14.10 -14.02 18.61
C ASP A 116 -15.31 -13.09 18.50
N MET A 117 -15.30 -12.20 17.51
CA MET A 117 -16.47 -11.38 17.19
C MET A 117 -17.38 -12.10 16.20
N LYS A 118 -18.68 -12.12 16.48
CA LYS A 118 -19.66 -12.67 15.55
C LYS A 118 -19.69 -11.87 14.26
N ARG A 119 -19.45 -12.54 13.13
CA ARG A 119 -19.65 -11.93 11.82
C ARG A 119 -21.13 -11.58 11.64
N THR A 120 -21.42 -10.31 11.37
CA THR A 120 -22.77 -9.83 11.07
C THR A 120 -23.13 -10.02 9.59
N ASP A 121 -22.12 -10.15 8.72
CA ASP A 121 -22.28 -10.39 7.28
C ASP A 121 -21.31 -11.50 6.84
N ALA A 122 -21.87 -12.60 6.30
CA ALA A 122 -21.08 -13.75 5.83
C ALA A 122 -20.27 -13.46 4.55
N ILE A 123 -20.64 -12.41 3.80
CA ILE A 123 -20.04 -12.06 2.51
C ILE A 123 -18.92 -11.01 2.71
N ASN A 124 -19.05 -10.14 3.72
CA ASN A 124 -18.09 -9.10 4.01
C ASN A 124 -16.88 -9.68 4.79
N ASN A 125 -15.68 -9.58 4.21
CA ASN A 125 -14.45 -10.02 4.86
C ASN A 125 -13.88 -8.99 5.86
N ILE A 126 -14.49 -7.80 5.94
CA ILE A 126 -14.10 -6.77 6.91
C ILE A 126 -14.80 -7.08 8.23
N VAL A 127 -14.02 -7.52 9.20
CA VAL A 127 -14.50 -7.88 10.53
C VAL A 127 -13.91 -6.92 11.55
N SER A 128 -14.77 -6.28 12.34
CA SER A 128 -14.31 -5.59 13.55
C SER A 128 -13.70 -6.62 14.50
N ARG A 129 -12.55 -6.29 15.09
CA ARG A 129 -11.84 -7.15 16.03
C ARG A 129 -11.62 -6.38 17.33
N GLU A 130 -11.86 -7.04 18.43
CA GLU A 130 -11.43 -6.57 19.73
C GLU A 130 -10.12 -7.31 20.08
N PHE A 131 -9.11 -6.55 20.50
CA PHE A 131 -7.80 -7.10 20.86
C PHE A 131 -7.66 -7.06 22.38
N GLU A 132 -7.08 -8.14 22.93
CA GLU A 132 -6.71 -8.19 24.34
C GLU A 132 -5.47 -7.33 24.58
N ASP A 133 -5.45 -6.62 25.73
CA ASP A 133 -4.29 -5.88 26.18
C ASP A 133 -3.26 -6.83 26.81
N ILE A 134 -2.27 -7.21 26.03
CA ILE A 134 -1.17 -8.09 26.47
C ILE A 134 0.12 -7.34 26.79
N LEU A 135 0.09 -6.00 26.69
CA LEU A 135 1.18 -5.09 27.07
C LEU A 135 0.80 -4.22 28.28
N GLU A 136 -0.22 -4.60 29.07
CA GLU A 136 -0.57 -3.90 30.31
C GLU A 136 0.56 -4.01 31.35
N ASP A 137 1.13 -5.19 31.49
CA ASP A 137 2.25 -5.47 32.39
C ASP A 137 3.60 -5.24 31.68
N GLU A 138 4.45 -4.40 32.27
CA GLU A 138 5.78 -4.06 31.75
C GLU A 138 6.71 -5.27 31.59
N SER A 139 6.49 -6.36 32.35
CA SER A 139 7.22 -7.62 32.16
C SER A 139 7.03 -8.25 30.78
N ALA A 140 5.98 -7.85 30.04
CA ALA A 140 5.77 -8.29 28.67
C ALA A 140 6.87 -7.80 27.70
N LEU A 141 7.64 -6.76 28.05
CA LEU A 141 8.80 -6.30 27.29
C LEU A 141 9.88 -7.39 27.14
N GLU A 142 10.00 -8.29 28.11
CA GLU A 142 10.98 -9.38 28.07
C GLU A 142 10.66 -10.39 26.96
N LYS A 143 9.42 -10.45 26.51
CA LYS A 143 8.98 -11.33 25.44
C LYS A 143 9.27 -10.73 24.05
N LEU A 144 9.47 -9.41 23.95
CA LEU A 144 9.81 -8.75 22.71
C LEU A 144 11.29 -8.93 22.37
N HIS A 145 11.56 -9.49 21.20
CA HIS A 145 12.92 -9.79 20.72
C HIS A 145 13.06 -9.53 19.22
N ASP A 146 14.29 -9.43 18.74
CA ASP A 146 14.57 -9.34 17.32
C ASP A 146 14.18 -10.63 16.60
N PRO A 147 13.61 -10.55 15.39
CA PRO A 147 13.22 -11.71 14.61
C PRO A 147 14.44 -12.48 14.11
N ILE A 148 14.36 -13.80 14.13
CA ILE A 148 15.27 -14.68 13.42
C ILE A 148 14.64 -15.02 12.07
N LEU A 149 15.32 -14.69 10.98
CA LEU A 149 14.86 -14.95 9.63
C LEU A 149 15.69 -16.05 8.97
N THR A 150 15.04 -16.93 8.23
CA THR A 150 15.68 -18.09 7.57
C THR A 150 15.19 -18.22 6.14
N LEU A 151 16.11 -18.27 5.17
CA LEU A 151 15.77 -18.57 3.78
C LEU A 151 15.30 -20.03 3.64
N ARG A 152 14.35 -20.23 2.73
CA ARG A 152 13.82 -21.56 2.39
C ARG A 152 13.99 -21.81 0.88
N PRO A 153 15.23 -22.10 0.41
CA PRO A 153 15.49 -22.36 -1.01
C PRO A 153 14.73 -23.61 -1.52
N ASP A 154 14.42 -24.56 -0.65
CA ASP A 154 13.58 -25.73 -0.94
C ASP A 154 12.18 -25.28 -1.38
N LYS A 155 11.57 -24.37 -0.64
CA LYS A 155 10.25 -23.80 -0.97
C LYS A 155 10.29 -22.88 -2.20
N ASP A 156 11.40 -22.18 -2.42
CA ASP A 156 11.61 -21.38 -3.63
C ASP A 156 11.61 -22.28 -4.88
N ALA A 157 12.35 -23.38 -4.85
CA ALA A 157 12.42 -24.33 -5.95
C ALA A 157 11.03 -24.96 -6.24
N GLU A 158 10.31 -25.35 -5.19
CA GLU A 158 8.95 -25.89 -5.30
C GLU A 158 7.99 -24.89 -5.94
N ARG A 159 7.99 -23.64 -5.47
CA ARG A 159 7.14 -22.56 -6.01
C ARG A 159 7.48 -22.26 -7.46
N MET A 160 8.77 -22.15 -7.79
CA MET A 160 9.22 -21.90 -9.16
C MET A 160 8.82 -23.03 -10.11
N ALA A 161 8.99 -24.29 -9.70
CA ALA A 161 8.56 -25.45 -10.50
C ALA A 161 7.05 -25.41 -10.76
N PHE A 162 6.26 -25.11 -9.71
CA PHE A 162 4.80 -25.00 -9.82
C PHE A 162 4.37 -23.93 -10.81
N TYR A 163 4.87 -22.70 -10.67
CA TYR A 163 4.45 -21.59 -11.53
C TYR A 163 4.99 -21.71 -12.95
N THR A 164 6.18 -22.28 -13.14
CA THR A 164 6.73 -22.56 -14.46
C THR A 164 5.89 -23.62 -15.19
N ASP A 165 5.46 -24.69 -14.50
CA ASP A 165 4.56 -25.69 -15.06
C ASP A 165 3.17 -25.11 -15.37
N LEU A 166 2.62 -24.29 -14.45
CA LEU A 166 1.30 -23.67 -14.63
C LEU A 166 1.26 -22.69 -15.80
N LEU A 167 2.24 -21.79 -15.87
CA LEU A 167 2.25 -20.66 -16.81
C LEU A 167 2.92 -21.01 -18.16
N GLY A 168 3.86 -21.98 -18.17
CA GLY A 168 4.60 -22.33 -19.37
C GLY A 168 5.35 -21.12 -19.97
N ASP A 169 5.29 -20.97 -21.29
CA ASP A 169 5.94 -19.89 -22.03
C ASP A 169 5.06 -18.64 -22.23
N THR A 170 3.89 -18.57 -21.54
CA THR A 170 2.93 -17.48 -21.76
C THR A 170 3.35 -16.17 -21.11
N ILE A 171 4.02 -16.24 -19.97
CA ILE A 171 4.55 -15.09 -19.24
C ILE A 171 5.83 -15.50 -18.49
N PRO A 172 6.90 -14.69 -18.51
CA PRO A 172 8.10 -14.97 -17.72
C PRO A 172 7.80 -15.06 -16.21
N VAL A 173 8.31 -16.11 -15.56
CA VAL A 173 8.22 -16.28 -14.11
C VAL A 173 9.57 -15.92 -13.48
N LYS A 174 9.58 -15.01 -12.51
CA LYS A 174 10.80 -14.57 -11.84
C LYS A 174 10.65 -14.55 -10.32
N LEU A 175 11.64 -15.11 -9.63
CA LEU A 175 11.80 -14.91 -8.20
C LEU A 175 12.17 -13.47 -7.89
N TYR A 176 11.71 -12.95 -6.76
CA TYR A 176 12.19 -11.69 -6.18
C TYR A 176 12.34 -11.84 -4.67
N GLY A 177 13.33 -11.16 -4.10
CA GLY A 177 13.60 -11.21 -2.67
C GLY A 177 12.79 -10.19 -1.90
N TYR A 178 13.08 -8.91 -2.14
CA TYR A 178 12.52 -7.80 -1.39
C TYR A 178 12.11 -6.66 -2.32
N ALA A 179 11.01 -5.99 -2.02
CA ALA A 179 10.49 -4.94 -2.90
C ALA A 179 10.32 -3.59 -2.20
N TYR A 180 9.88 -3.57 -0.96
CA TYR A 180 9.66 -2.36 -0.16
C TYR A 180 9.58 -2.73 1.32
N PHE A 181 9.76 -1.74 2.20
CA PHE A 181 9.64 -1.92 3.63
C PHE A 181 8.45 -1.15 4.21
N TYR A 182 7.65 -1.86 5.01
CA TYR A 182 6.50 -1.30 5.67
C TYR A 182 6.77 -1.20 7.17
N PHE A 183 7.04 0.03 7.64
CA PHE A 183 7.33 0.32 9.04
C PHE A 183 6.18 1.12 9.66
N ALA A 184 5.24 0.43 10.27
CA ALA A 184 4.12 1.01 11.01
C ALA A 184 4.01 0.35 12.38
N PRO A 185 4.99 0.58 13.27
CA PRO A 185 5.06 -0.12 14.55
C PRO A 185 3.85 0.20 15.43
N TRP A 186 3.40 1.43 15.49
CA TRP A 186 2.26 1.83 16.33
C TRP A 186 0.96 1.16 15.92
N ASP A 187 0.72 0.94 14.65
CA ASP A 187 -0.45 0.18 14.18
C ASP A 187 -0.40 -1.29 14.62
N LYS A 188 0.82 -1.84 14.85
CA LYS A 188 1.00 -3.18 15.41
C LYS A 188 0.89 -3.16 16.94
N ILE A 189 1.53 -2.19 17.61
CA ILE A 189 1.50 -2.02 19.07
C ILE A 189 0.06 -1.80 19.54
N THR A 190 -0.74 -1.05 18.79
CA THR A 190 -2.16 -0.82 19.08
C THR A 190 -2.97 -2.13 19.19
N ARG A 191 -2.57 -3.15 18.44
CA ARG A 191 -3.23 -4.48 18.51
C ARG A 191 -2.79 -5.31 19.71
N LEU A 192 -1.75 -4.88 20.42
CA LEU A 192 -1.22 -5.55 21.61
C LEU A 192 -1.58 -4.80 22.90
N ARG A 193 -1.78 -3.49 22.83
CA ARG A 193 -2.01 -2.59 23.99
C ARG A 193 -3.39 -1.95 23.97
N GLY A 194 -3.94 -1.68 22.79
CA GLY A 194 -5.13 -0.84 22.62
C GLY A 194 -4.80 0.64 22.36
N VAL A 195 -5.72 1.36 21.73
CA VAL A 195 -5.53 2.78 21.38
C VAL A 195 -5.54 3.67 22.63
N GLU A 196 -6.60 3.54 23.43
CA GLU A 196 -6.78 4.37 24.63
C GLU A 196 -5.64 4.19 25.64
N PRO A 197 -5.21 2.98 26.01
CA PRO A 197 -4.05 2.79 26.87
C PRO A 197 -2.77 3.41 26.34
N ILE A 198 -2.49 3.34 25.03
CA ILE A 198 -1.31 3.99 24.44
C ILE A 198 -1.36 5.50 24.64
N LEU A 199 -2.51 6.12 24.37
CA LEU A 199 -2.67 7.57 24.55
C LEU A 199 -2.54 8.02 26.01
N MET A 200 -2.99 7.19 26.95
CA MET A 200 -2.79 7.42 28.39
C MET A 200 -1.32 7.25 28.77
N ASP A 201 -0.67 6.20 28.32
CA ASP A 201 0.73 5.90 28.60
C ASP A 201 1.69 6.99 28.11
N MET A 202 1.32 7.78 27.08
CA MET A 202 2.13 8.95 26.65
C MET A 202 2.33 9.98 27.76
N TYR A 203 1.43 10.02 28.75
CA TYR A 203 1.52 10.90 29.91
C TYR A 203 1.95 10.15 31.18
N ASP A 204 1.37 8.98 31.41
CA ASP A 204 1.53 8.26 32.66
C ASP A 204 2.79 7.38 32.68
N ARG A 205 3.19 6.82 31.52
CA ARG A 205 4.32 5.88 31.38
C ARG A 205 5.09 6.10 30.07
N PRO A 206 5.56 7.31 29.75
CA PRO A 206 6.23 7.59 28.47
C PRO A 206 7.46 6.72 28.26
N GLU A 207 8.24 6.44 29.31
CA GLU A 207 9.43 5.59 29.25
C GLU A 207 9.08 4.16 28.81
N TYR A 208 7.93 3.65 29.23
CA TYR A 208 7.46 2.33 28.83
C TYR A 208 7.18 2.26 27.32
N LEU A 209 6.50 3.28 26.77
CA LEU A 209 6.26 3.38 25.32
C LEU A 209 7.58 3.53 24.56
N HIS A 210 8.53 4.29 25.07
CA HIS A 210 9.87 4.41 24.48
C HIS A 210 10.61 3.07 24.46
N GLU A 211 10.50 2.24 25.49
CA GLU A 211 11.11 0.90 25.46
C GLU A 211 10.41 -0.04 24.46
N ILE A 212 9.08 0.00 24.33
CA ILE A 212 8.35 -0.76 23.34
C ILE A 212 8.81 -0.39 21.92
N ILE A 213 8.79 0.90 21.56
CA ILE A 213 9.13 1.34 20.21
C ILE A 213 10.60 1.04 19.86
N LYS A 214 11.53 1.13 20.83
CA LYS A 214 12.93 0.73 20.64
C LYS A 214 13.07 -0.74 20.23
N LYS A 215 12.28 -1.64 20.83
CA LYS A 215 12.24 -3.04 20.44
C LYS A 215 11.78 -3.23 18.99
N TYR A 216 10.77 -2.48 18.55
CA TYR A 216 10.31 -2.52 17.16
C TYR A 216 11.34 -1.96 16.18
N VAL A 217 12.05 -0.91 16.55
CA VAL A 217 13.17 -0.36 15.75
C VAL A 217 14.32 -1.36 15.64
N SER A 218 14.70 -2.01 16.77
CA SER A 218 15.72 -3.08 16.77
C SER A 218 15.32 -4.22 15.83
N ALA A 219 14.09 -4.70 15.96
CA ALA A 219 13.54 -5.76 15.09
C ALA A 219 13.54 -5.37 13.61
N ALA A 220 13.21 -4.11 13.30
CA ALA A 220 13.27 -3.58 11.94
C ALA A 220 14.69 -3.60 11.39
N HIS A 221 15.68 -3.17 12.16
CA HIS A 221 17.08 -3.22 11.75
C HIS A 221 17.56 -4.66 11.55
N ALA A 222 17.20 -5.61 12.43
CA ALA A 222 17.54 -7.02 12.27
C ALA A 222 16.96 -7.61 10.98
N GLU A 223 15.70 -7.27 10.64
CA GLU A 223 15.07 -7.67 9.37
C GLU A 223 15.82 -7.07 8.18
N LEU A 224 16.14 -5.79 8.21
CA LEU A 224 16.81 -5.09 7.12
C LEU A 224 18.25 -5.57 6.91
N ASP A 225 18.97 -5.90 7.99
CA ASP A 225 20.31 -6.49 7.92
C ASP A 225 20.27 -7.89 7.27
N PHE A 226 19.24 -8.66 7.57
CA PHE A 226 19.01 -9.94 6.89
C PHE A 226 18.72 -9.74 5.41
N VAL A 227 17.86 -8.77 5.05
CA VAL A 227 17.52 -8.45 3.67
C VAL A 227 18.76 -8.08 2.87
N GLU A 228 19.55 -7.13 3.34
CA GLU A 228 20.77 -6.67 2.65
C GLU A 228 21.78 -7.79 2.43
N LYS A 229 21.88 -8.71 3.39
CA LYS A 229 22.84 -9.82 3.31
C LYS A 229 22.38 -10.98 2.43
N ASN A 230 21.07 -11.22 2.32
CA ASN A 230 20.54 -12.50 1.84
C ASN A 230 19.55 -12.40 0.68
N LEU A 231 19.03 -11.22 0.39
CA LEU A 231 17.97 -11.04 -0.59
C LEU A 231 18.33 -10.00 -1.66
N ASP A 232 17.97 -10.31 -2.89
CA ASP A 232 17.97 -9.31 -3.95
C ASP A 232 16.83 -8.31 -3.68
N VAL A 233 17.13 -7.03 -3.64
CA VAL A 233 16.11 -5.98 -3.63
C VAL A 233 15.64 -5.80 -5.06
N CYS A 234 14.35 -6.06 -5.28
CA CYS A 234 13.71 -5.93 -6.58
C CYS A 234 12.57 -4.95 -6.45
N PRO A 235 12.73 -3.72 -6.91
CA PRO A 235 11.62 -2.78 -6.96
C PRO A 235 10.55 -3.33 -7.90
N THR A 236 9.37 -3.57 -7.37
CA THR A 236 8.21 -4.02 -8.15
C THR A 236 7.20 -2.90 -8.26
N PRO A 237 6.64 -2.64 -9.46
CA PRO A 237 5.67 -1.56 -9.68
C PRO A 237 4.38 -1.87 -9.00
N SER A 238 3.91 -2.26 -8.14
CA SER A 238 2.52 -2.48 -7.77
C SER A 238 2.27 -2.74 -6.31
N LEU A 239 2.74 -1.90 -5.44
CA LEU A 239 2.46 -2.20 -4.06
C LEU A 239 1.79 -1.03 -3.38
N HIS A 240 0.53 -1.24 -3.01
CA HIS A 240 -0.29 -0.24 -2.37
C HIS A 240 -0.22 1.12 -3.08
N CYS A 241 -0.29 2.16 -2.36
CA CYS A 241 -0.11 3.53 -2.82
C CYS A 241 1.36 3.96 -2.85
N THR A 242 2.28 3.05 -3.09
CA THR A 242 3.73 3.33 -3.12
C THR A 242 4.36 2.79 -4.39
N PRO A 243 4.09 3.37 -5.56
CA PRO A 243 4.80 2.99 -6.78
C PRO A 243 6.22 3.58 -6.81
N GLY A 244 6.98 3.42 -5.72
CA GLY A 244 8.31 3.99 -5.52
C GLY A 244 9.37 3.38 -6.41
N GLU A 245 9.14 2.15 -6.79
CA GLU A 245 9.99 1.34 -7.63
C GLU A 245 10.17 1.85 -9.05
N VAL A 246 9.46 2.85 -9.46
CA VAL A 246 9.68 3.54 -10.74
C VAL A 246 10.67 4.72 -10.63
N SER A 247 11.15 5.00 -9.42
CA SER A 247 12.18 6.01 -9.15
C SER A 247 13.33 5.40 -8.35
N GLY A 248 14.57 5.78 -8.63
CA GLY A 248 15.75 5.24 -7.97
C GLY A 248 16.14 3.84 -8.44
N LEU A 249 15.75 3.44 -9.64
CA LEU A 249 15.99 2.09 -10.19
C LEU A 249 17.48 1.80 -10.48
N ASP A 250 18.30 2.82 -10.56
CA ASP A 250 19.75 2.69 -10.82
C ASP A 250 20.57 2.43 -9.54
N ASP A 251 19.92 2.48 -8.36
CA ASP A 251 20.57 2.22 -7.09
C ASP A 251 20.56 0.71 -6.78
N GLU A 252 21.44 0.29 -5.86
CA GLU A 252 21.54 -1.10 -5.41
C GLU A 252 21.08 -1.25 -3.95
N GLY A 253 20.69 -2.46 -3.57
CA GLY A 253 20.28 -2.79 -2.22
C GLY A 253 19.03 -2.02 -1.77
N LEU A 254 18.94 -1.71 -0.50
CA LEU A 254 17.76 -1.01 0.08
C LEU A 254 17.57 0.40 -0.49
N THR A 255 18.63 1.05 -0.98
CA THR A 255 18.52 2.37 -1.62
C THR A 255 17.81 2.33 -2.97
N ALA A 256 17.61 1.16 -3.56
CA ALA A 256 16.75 0.99 -4.75
C ALA A 256 15.25 0.94 -4.43
N THR A 257 14.83 1.07 -3.18
CA THR A 257 13.43 0.97 -2.78
C THR A 257 13.03 2.00 -1.74
N TRP A 258 11.79 1.93 -1.30
CA TRP A 258 11.17 2.90 -0.42
C TRP A 258 10.84 2.32 0.96
N CYS A 259 10.95 3.17 1.99
CA CYS A 259 10.32 2.97 3.27
C CYS A 259 8.89 3.52 3.24
N ARG A 260 7.91 2.69 3.56
CA ARG A 260 6.52 3.09 3.76
C ARG A 260 6.25 3.15 5.26
N SER A 261 5.84 4.31 5.79
CA SER A 261 5.56 4.46 7.21
C SER A 261 4.26 5.20 7.49
N MET A 262 3.70 4.94 8.66
CA MET A 262 2.52 5.62 9.20
C MET A 262 2.32 5.29 10.68
N ALA A 263 1.55 6.13 11.36
CA ALA A 263 1.02 5.88 12.69
C ALA A 263 -0.43 6.39 12.75
N GLN A 264 -1.38 5.58 12.29
CA GLN A 264 -2.77 6.01 12.12
C GLN A 264 -3.40 6.43 13.46
N THR A 265 -3.07 5.73 14.54
CA THR A 265 -3.49 6.05 15.92
C THR A 265 -3.08 7.46 16.34
N PHE A 266 -1.99 8.00 15.79
CA PHE A 266 -1.43 9.30 16.16
C PHE A 266 -2.02 10.49 15.40
N GLY A 267 -3.11 10.29 14.67
CA GLY A 267 -3.86 11.38 14.05
C GLY A 267 -4.35 12.44 15.05
N VAL A 268 -4.58 12.05 16.31
CA VAL A 268 -5.19 12.88 17.38
C VAL A 268 -4.18 13.54 18.32
N ILE A 269 -2.90 13.18 18.27
CA ILE A 269 -1.88 13.75 19.18
C ILE A 269 -1.26 15.01 18.60
N SER A 270 -0.62 15.81 19.47
CA SER A 270 0.06 17.05 19.08
C SER A 270 1.27 16.78 18.18
N PRO A 271 1.70 17.76 17.33
CA PRO A 271 2.92 17.63 16.55
C PRO A 271 4.17 17.33 17.38
N ALA A 272 4.29 17.85 18.58
CA ALA A 272 5.43 17.59 19.48
C ALA A 272 5.45 16.12 19.95
N MET A 273 4.31 15.59 20.39
CA MET A 273 4.21 14.17 20.75
C MET A 273 4.41 13.26 19.54
N PHE A 274 3.92 13.65 18.39
CA PHE A 274 4.13 12.93 17.15
C PHE A 274 5.62 12.86 16.76
N GLU A 275 6.37 13.94 16.97
CA GLU A 275 7.80 13.94 16.80
C GLU A 275 8.50 12.97 17.75
N GLU A 276 8.22 13.09 19.04
CA GLU A 276 8.84 12.32 20.13
C GLU A 276 8.58 10.81 20.01
N PHE A 277 7.33 10.41 19.79
CA PHE A 277 6.96 8.99 19.81
C PHE A 277 7.03 8.30 18.44
N GLU A 278 7.03 9.03 17.33
CA GLU A 278 7.05 8.42 15.98
C GLU A 278 8.26 8.85 15.17
N VAL A 279 8.42 10.15 14.88
CA VAL A 279 9.39 10.60 13.88
C VAL A 279 10.82 10.31 14.32
N ASP A 280 11.18 10.56 15.57
CA ASP A 280 12.53 10.33 16.09
C ASP A 280 12.96 8.87 15.99
N TYR A 281 12.04 7.94 16.12
CA TYR A 281 12.29 6.50 15.95
C TYR A 281 12.35 6.08 14.49
N LEU A 282 11.55 6.70 13.62
CA LEU A 282 11.55 6.41 12.20
C LEU A 282 12.86 6.82 11.52
N LEU A 283 13.53 7.89 11.97
CA LEU A 283 14.72 8.44 11.32
C LEU A 283 15.82 7.41 11.03
N SER A 284 16.09 6.52 11.98
CA SER A 284 17.14 5.50 11.84
C SER A 284 16.81 4.46 10.78
N VAL A 285 15.55 4.09 10.67
CA VAL A 285 15.04 3.11 9.69
C VAL A 285 14.94 3.75 8.31
N ALA A 286 14.34 4.94 8.23
CA ALA A 286 14.14 5.66 6.97
C ALA A 286 15.45 5.91 6.20
N LYS A 287 16.52 6.24 6.88
CA LYS A 287 17.85 6.50 6.30
C LYS A 287 18.44 5.35 5.46
N ARG A 288 17.93 4.13 5.64
CA ARG A 288 18.40 2.94 4.89
C ARG A 288 17.83 2.87 3.48
N PHE A 289 16.84 3.70 3.15
CA PHE A 289 16.11 3.67 1.89
C PHE A 289 16.37 4.88 1.03
N LYS A 290 16.09 4.77 -0.27
CA LYS A 290 16.15 5.90 -1.21
C LYS A 290 15.17 7.00 -0.81
N TYR A 291 13.93 6.62 -0.59
CA TYR A 291 12.84 7.53 -0.28
C TYR A 291 11.95 6.98 0.83
N THR A 292 11.26 7.89 1.50
CA THR A 292 10.21 7.58 2.47
C THR A 292 8.87 8.13 1.99
N TYR A 293 7.86 7.30 2.05
CA TYR A 293 6.46 7.71 1.94
C TYR A 293 5.82 7.61 3.32
N TYR A 294 5.32 8.72 3.84
CA TYR A 294 4.67 8.78 5.15
C TYR A 294 3.18 9.08 5.04
N GLY A 295 2.37 8.43 5.86
CA GLY A 295 0.95 8.70 6.08
C GLY A 295 0.00 7.78 5.32
N CYS A 296 -1.21 7.59 5.87
CA CYS A 296 -2.29 6.77 5.35
C CYS A 296 -3.65 7.45 5.50
N CYS A 297 -4.42 7.09 6.54
CA CYS A 297 -5.78 7.60 6.78
C CYS A 297 -5.81 8.70 7.83
N GLU A 298 -4.73 8.93 8.56
CA GLU A 298 -4.60 9.99 9.56
C GLU A 298 -4.50 11.38 8.92
N PRO A 299 -5.09 12.42 9.53
CA PRO A 299 -4.87 13.80 9.11
C PRO A 299 -3.44 14.25 9.50
N LEU A 300 -2.71 14.79 8.53
CA LEU A 300 -1.30 15.19 8.69
C LEU A 300 -1.08 16.69 8.43
N ASP A 301 -2.12 17.45 8.15
CA ASP A 301 -2.03 18.86 7.75
C ASP A 301 -1.45 19.78 8.83
N ASP A 302 -1.40 19.37 10.09
CA ASP A 302 -0.70 20.05 11.19
C ASP A 302 0.67 19.43 11.54
N LYS A 303 1.04 18.29 10.93
CA LYS A 303 2.25 17.50 11.22
C LYS A 303 3.30 17.55 10.11
N ILE A 304 2.99 18.14 8.96
CA ILE A 304 3.91 18.21 7.81
C ILE A 304 5.24 18.85 8.21
N GLY A 305 5.22 19.90 9.05
CA GLY A 305 6.45 20.54 9.52
C GLY A 305 7.38 19.59 10.27
N VAL A 306 6.85 18.66 11.05
CA VAL A 306 7.62 17.63 11.76
C VAL A 306 8.11 16.56 10.76
N LEU A 307 7.27 16.12 9.84
CA LEU A 307 7.62 15.13 8.84
C LEU A 307 8.80 15.56 7.96
N LYS A 308 8.96 16.87 7.70
CA LYS A 308 10.11 17.42 6.94
C LYS A 308 11.48 17.15 7.59
N LYS A 309 11.52 16.72 8.84
CA LYS A 309 12.75 16.27 9.53
C LYS A 309 13.25 14.92 9.00
N ILE A 310 12.41 14.12 8.31
CA ILE A 310 12.80 12.87 7.69
C ILE A 310 13.64 13.19 6.43
N PRO A 311 14.94 12.86 6.42
CA PRO A 311 15.88 13.41 5.43
C PRO A 311 15.63 12.94 3.99
N ASN A 312 15.00 11.79 3.81
CA ASN A 312 14.65 11.19 2.52
C ASN A 312 13.14 11.14 2.30
N LEU A 313 12.40 12.00 2.96
CA LEU A 313 10.95 12.11 2.72
C LEU A 313 10.71 12.49 1.25
N ARG A 314 9.80 11.78 0.59
CA ARG A 314 9.45 12.05 -0.81
C ARG A 314 7.95 12.24 -1.00
N LYS A 315 7.13 11.50 -0.24
CA LYS A 315 5.69 11.49 -0.42
C LYS A 315 4.97 11.56 0.94
N ILE A 316 3.91 12.37 1.00
CA ILE A 316 3.12 12.60 2.21
C ILE A 316 1.65 12.28 1.92
N GLY A 317 1.04 11.48 2.78
CA GLY A 317 -0.39 11.17 2.73
C GLY A 317 -1.26 12.39 3.03
N CYS A 318 -2.29 12.61 2.21
CA CYS A 318 -3.34 13.58 2.46
C CYS A 318 -4.69 12.85 2.52
N SER A 319 -5.12 12.54 3.74
CA SER A 319 -6.34 11.76 4.00
C SER A 319 -7.61 12.55 3.64
N PRO A 320 -8.79 11.91 3.58
CA PRO A 320 -10.06 12.61 3.36
C PRO A 320 -10.36 13.65 4.45
N TRP A 321 -9.78 13.46 5.64
CA TRP A 321 -10.01 14.30 6.83
C TRP A 321 -9.05 15.48 6.96
N ALA A 322 -7.98 15.51 6.14
CA ALA A 322 -7.01 16.58 6.12
C ALA A 322 -7.46 17.73 5.21
N ASN A 323 -7.08 18.95 5.55
CA ASN A 323 -7.29 20.10 4.69
C ASN A 323 -6.30 20.06 3.52
N VAL A 324 -6.82 19.79 2.31
CA VAL A 324 -5.98 19.59 1.12
C VAL A 324 -5.21 20.84 0.72
N GLU A 325 -5.80 22.04 0.87
CA GLU A 325 -5.13 23.28 0.52
C GLU A 325 -3.96 23.56 1.47
N LYS A 326 -4.18 23.38 2.79
CA LYS A 326 -3.13 23.49 3.80
C LYS A 326 -2.00 22.46 3.62
N CYS A 327 -2.35 21.24 3.18
CA CYS A 327 -1.35 20.23 2.81
C CYS A 327 -0.54 20.67 1.59
N ALA A 328 -1.21 21.07 0.50
CA ALA A 328 -0.55 21.49 -0.74
C ALA A 328 0.37 22.71 -0.52
N GLU A 329 -0.07 23.69 0.27
CA GLU A 329 0.73 24.86 0.63
C GLU A 329 2.04 24.48 1.33
N GLN A 330 1.95 23.59 2.32
CA GLN A 330 3.13 23.15 3.08
C GLN A 330 4.05 22.22 2.28
N ILE A 331 3.49 21.39 1.42
CA ILE A 331 4.22 20.43 0.58
C ILE A 331 4.94 21.15 -0.57
N GLY A 332 4.25 22.06 -1.26
CA GLY A 332 4.79 22.78 -2.40
C GLY A 332 5.33 21.84 -3.48
N GLY A 333 6.41 22.25 -4.12
CA GLY A 333 7.12 21.44 -5.13
C GLY A 333 8.15 20.45 -4.55
N ASP A 334 8.31 20.38 -3.23
CA ASP A 334 9.40 19.64 -2.58
C ASP A 334 9.06 18.17 -2.34
N TYR A 335 7.77 17.83 -2.25
CA TYR A 335 7.27 16.48 -1.98
C TYR A 335 6.04 16.17 -2.82
N VAL A 336 5.71 14.88 -2.95
CA VAL A 336 4.47 14.41 -3.58
C VAL A 336 3.34 14.39 -2.55
N LEU A 337 2.22 15.04 -2.85
CA LEU A 337 0.99 14.92 -2.08
C LEU A 337 0.23 13.67 -2.53
N SER A 338 0.08 12.67 -1.67
CA SER A 338 -0.70 11.47 -1.99
C SER A 338 -2.14 11.64 -1.49
N ARG A 339 -3.04 12.13 -2.38
CA ARG A 339 -4.44 12.39 -2.04
C ARG A 339 -5.24 11.11 -1.91
N LYS A 340 -5.91 10.92 -0.79
CA LYS A 340 -6.93 9.89 -0.57
C LYS A 340 -8.30 10.57 -0.54
N PRO A 341 -9.13 10.37 -1.57
CA PRO A 341 -10.50 10.88 -1.57
C PRO A 341 -11.38 10.10 -0.61
N ASN A 342 -12.56 10.64 -0.30
CA ASN A 342 -13.49 10.02 0.62
C ASN A 342 -14.12 8.73 0.00
N PRO A 343 -13.85 7.53 0.55
CA PRO A 343 -14.41 6.29 0.01
C PRO A 343 -15.93 6.17 0.16
N ALA A 344 -16.56 6.97 1.01
CA ALA A 344 -18.01 7.00 1.13
C ALA A 344 -18.71 7.41 -0.19
N HIS A 345 -18.02 8.14 -1.07
CA HIS A 345 -18.57 8.56 -2.37
C HIS A 345 -18.80 7.40 -3.35
N VAL A 346 -18.29 6.20 -3.06
CA VAL A 346 -18.53 4.99 -3.86
C VAL A 346 -19.27 3.89 -3.08
N ALA A 347 -19.44 4.08 -1.77
CA ALA A 347 -19.99 3.05 -0.89
C ALA A 347 -21.49 2.86 -1.02
N ILE A 348 -22.27 3.93 -1.04
CA ILE A 348 -23.74 3.87 -1.03
C ILE A 348 -24.33 4.25 -2.39
N SER A 349 -24.00 5.44 -2.85
CA SER A 349 -24.41 5.96 -4.16
C SER A 349 -23.31 6.83 -4.71
N THR A 350 -23.13 6.82 -6.01
CA THR A 350 -22.11 7.61 -6.67
C THR A 350 -22.77 8.85 -7.29
N ASP A 351 -22.39 10.03 -6.77
CA ASP A 351 -22.79 11.32 -7.34
C ASP A 351 -21.57 11.93 -8.06
N PRO A 352 -21.57 11.96 -9.40
CA PRO A 352 -20.48 12.55 -10.17
C PRO A 352 -20.17 14.01 -9.83
N ASP A 353 -21.15 14.79 -9.39
CA ASP A 353 -20.95 16.21 -9.06
C ASP A 353 -20.24 16.39 -7.72
N VAL A 354 -20.47 15.49 -6.75
CA VAL A 354 -19.72 15.44 -5.49
C VAL A 354 -18.27 15.06 -5.76
N ILE A 355 -18.04 14.02 -6.55
CA ILE A 355 -16.70 13.57 -6.93
C ILE A 355 -15.96 14.68 -7.68
N ARG A 356 -16.63 15.32 -8.65
CA ARG A 356 -16.03 16.41 -9.44
C ARG A 356 -15.56 17.57 -8.56
N ARG A 357 -16.37 17.99 -7.58
CA ARG A 357 -15.99 19.06 -6.65
C ARG A 357 -14.77 18.69 -5.82
N GLU A 358 -14.72 17.49 -5.27
CA GLU A 358 -13.58 17.02 -4.47
C GLU A 358 -12.29 16.96 -5.30
N VAL A 359 -12.38 16.46 -6.55
CA VAL A 359 -11.23 16.42 -7.46
C VAL A 359 -10.78 17.82 -7.84
N GLU A 360 -11.70 18.70 -8.21
CA GLU A 360 -11.37 20.09 -8.59
C GLU A 360 -10.76 20.88 -7.45
N GLU A 361 -11.20 20.67 -6.20
CA GLU A 361 -10.57 21.25 -5.01
C GLU A 361 -9.11 20.82 -4.90
N THR A 362 -8.85 19.53 -5.02
CA THR A 362 -7.48 18.99 -4.98
C THR A 362 -6.61 19.55 -6.12
N VAL A 363 -7.13 19.52 -7.35
CA VAL A 363 -6.41 20.04 -8.55
C VAL A 363 -6.04 21.50 -8.37
N LYS A 364 -7.00 22.34 -7.95
CA LYS A 364 -6.79 23.78 -7.78
C LYS A 364 -5.75 24.07 -6.70
N ALA A 365 -5.81 23.36 -5.57
CA ALA A 365 -4.82 23.49 -4.51
C ALA A 365 -3.42 23.08 -4.99
N CYS A 366 -3.28 21.92 -5.63
CA CYS A 366 -1.99 21.43 -6.11
C CYS A 366 -1.40 22.32 -7.21
N ILE A 367 -2.20 22.82 -8.17
CA ILE A 367 -1.73 23.76 -9.19
C ILE A 367 -1.29 25.08 -8.55
N LYS A 368 -2.07 25.63 -7.61
CA LYS A 368 -1.77 26.90 -6.93
C LYS A 368 -0.40 26.90 -6.26
N TYR A 369 -0.03 25.78 -5.65
CA TYR A 369 1.21 25.67 -4.89
C TYR A 369 2.32 24.90 -5.61
N GLY A 370 2.12 24.50 -6.88
CA GLY A 370 3.10 23.73 -7.67
C GLY A 370 3.37 22.34 -7.12
N CYS A 371 2.38 21.75 -6.46
CA CYS A 371 2.53 20.48 -5.74
C CYS A 371 2.28 19.30 -6.68
N PRO A 372 3.26 18.41 -6.94
CA PRO A 372 3.01 17.15 -7.61
C PRO A 372 2.19 16.23 -6.70
N TYR A 373 1.27 15.47 -7.27
CA TYR A 373 0.39 14.61 -6.47
C TYR A 373 -0.03 13.34 -7.21
N ASP A 374 -0.48 12.35 -6.45
CA ASP A 374 -1.25 11.21 -6.94
C ASP A 374 -2.65 11.19 -6.29
N TYR A 375 -3.57 10.47 -6.92
CA TYR A 375 -4.96 10.37 -6.50
C TYR A 375 -5.31 8.90 -6.27
N VAL A 376 -5.45 8.49 -5.01
CA VAL A 376 -5.56 7.08 -4.62
C VAL A 376 -6.85 6.85 -3.85
N LEU A 377 -7.86 6.26 -4.50
CA LEU A 377 -9.06 5.79 -3.82
C LEU A 377 -8.76 4.45 -3.15
N LYS A 378 -8.89 4.40 -1.83
CA LYS A 378 -8.63 3.23 -1.00
C LYS A 378 -9.62 3.14 0.17
N ASP A 379 -9.46 2.15 1.03
CA ASP A 379 -10.36 1.87 2.17
C ASP A 379 -11.81 1.65 1.74
N ILE A 380 -12.01 1.02 0.57
CA ILE A 380 -13.33 0.77 -0.01
C ILE A 380 -13.94 -0.47 0.62
N SER A 381 -14.66 -0.30 1.72
CA SER A 381 -15.28 -1.43 2.42
C SER A 381 -16.46 -2.06 1.67
N THR A 382 -17.14 -1.28 0.84
CA THR A 382 -18.30 -1.75 0.07
C THR A 382 -18.59 -0.83 -1.11
N VAL A 383 -19.24 -1.37 -2.13
CA VAL A 383 -19.90 -0.61 -3.21
C VAL A 383 -21.40 -0.91 -3.22
N SER A 384 -21.94 -1.48 -2.13
CA SER A 384 -23.34 -1.86 -1.98
C SER A 384 -23.87 -2.76 -3.11
N GLY A 385 -23.02 -3.67 -3.61
CA GLY A 385 -23.34 -4.56 -4.73
C GLY A 385 -23.49 -3.86 -6.09
N ARG A 386 -22.95 -2.65 -6.22
CA ARG A 386 -22.99 -1.82 -7.43
C ARG A 386 -21.57 -1.56 -7.97
N PRO A 387 -20.98 -2.49 -8.73
CA PRO A 387 -19.65 -2.35 -9.31
C PRO A 387 -19.47 -1.06 -10.13
N GLU A 388 -20.55 -0.60 -10.75
CA GLU A 388 -20.59 0.64 -11.53
C GLU A 388 -20.20 1.89 -10.74
N ASN A 389 -20.33 1.88 -9.41
CA ASN A 389 -19.92 3.00 -8.58
C ASN A 389 -18.42 3.33 -8.76
N LEU A 390 -17.56 2.30 -8.82
CA LEU A 390 -16.13 2.49 -9.06
C LEU A 390 -15.82 2.90 -10.50
N ILE A 391 -16.57 2.37 -11.46
CA ILE A 391 -16.42 2.73 -12.88
C ILE A 391 -16.74 4.21 -13.08
N VAL A 392 -17.88 4.66 -12.55
CA VAL A 392 -18.31 6.08 -12.61
C VAL A 392 -17.31 6.99 -11.90
N TRP A 393 -16.82 6.56 -10.71
CA TRP A 393 -15.81 7.32 -9.98
C TRP A 393 -14.53 7.51 -10.82
N ALA A 394 -13.97 6.41 -11.33
CA ALA A 394 -12.73 6.44 -12.12
C ALA A 394 -12.87 7.29 -13.38
N GLN A 395 -14.02 7.17 -14.07
CA GLN A 395 -14.33 7.98 -15.25
C GLN A 395 -14.42 9.47 -14.89
N THR A 396 -15.15 9.83 -13.82
CA THR A 396 -15.35 11.21 -13.39
C THR A 396 -14.02 11.88 -13.00
N VAL A 397 -13.20 11.17 -12.22
CA VAL A 397 -11.87 11.68 -11.83
C VAL A 397 -11.00 11.92 -13.05
N SER A 398 -10.93 10.94 -13.96
CA SER A 398 -10.14 11.06 -15.17
C SER A 398 -10.59 12.23 -16.05
N ASP A 399 -11.91 12.42 -16.24
CA ASP A 399 -12.46 13.49 -17.07
C ASP A 399 -12.14 14.88 -16.50
N VAL A 400 -12.16 15.02 -15.17
CA VAL A 400 -11.74 16.26 -14.52
C VAL A 400 -10.26 16.51 -14.75
N LEU A 401 -9.41 15.50 -14.53
CA LEU A 401 -7.97 15.65 -14.71
C LEU A 401 -7.61 15.98 -16.17
N ASP A 402 -8.22 15.30 -17.13
CA ASP A 402 -8.00 15.55 -18.56
C ASP A 402 -8.35 17.00 -18.92
N LYS A 403 -9.43 17.56 -18.35
CA LYS A 403 -9.81 18.98 -18.55
C LYS A 403 -8.72 19.97 -18.08
N TYR A 404 -7.98 19.64 -17.03
CA TYR A 404 -6.95 20.53 -16.46
C TYR A 404 -5.57 20.30 -17.06
N TYR A 405 -5.24 19.08 -17.52
CA TYR A 405 -3.89 18.68 -17.92
C TYR A 405 -3.72 18.39 -19.41
N ASP A 406 -4.77 18.07 -20.17
CA ASP A 406 -4.68 17.88 -21.63
C ASP A 406 -4.59 19.20 -22.42
N ARG A 407 -4.60 20.34 -21.74
CA ARG A 407 -4.45 21.68 -22.34
C ARG A 407 -3.05 22.23 -22.21
N ILE A 408 -2.14 21.48 -21.61
CA ILE A 408 -0.73 21.81 -21.47
C ILE A 408 0.07 20.91 -22.42
#